data_620378689a339e6a9dff0bd123c94449
#
_entry.id   620378689a339e6a9dff0bd123c94449
#
_cell.length_a   1.000
_cell.length_b   1.000
_cell.length_c   1.000
_cell.angle_alpha   90.00
_cell.angle_beta   90.00
_cell.angle_gamma   90.00
#
_symmetry.space_group_name_H-M   'P 1'
#
loop_
_entity.id
_entity.type
_entity.pdbx_description
1 polymer ?
#
loop_
_entity_poly.entity_id
_entity_poly.type
_entity_poly.pdbx_seq_one_letter_code
_entity_poly.pdbx_strand_id
1 'polypeptide(L)'
;MVKVEKLGVFLSSISAFFAQIDDTPVAIDTPYLNSNKSAVGYDYSGIIKISGPIEGCVYVSAPSVMLREVIKVMGEPDSSITMMKDLLGEMTNTISGNARTEFGSDFIISPPKIIEGAPSISYLPKDRQSYVTPFTWRGYEAVIGICIA
;
A
#
# COMPACT_ATOMS: atom_id res chain seq x y z
N MET A 1 0.14 -1.23 -20.03
CA MET A 1 -0.40 -0.07 -19.31
C MET A 1 -1.57 -0.52 -18.43
N VAL A 2 -1.62 -0.04 -17.21
CA VAL A 2 -2.72 -0.34 -16.27
C VAL A 2 -3.96 0.42 -16.69
N LYS A 3 -5.10 -0.27 -16.73
CA LYS A 3 -6.40 0.37 -16.93
C LYS A 3 -6.82 1.07 -15.64
N VAL A 4 -7.48 2.20 -15.75
CA VAL A 4 -7.92 3.02 -14.61
C VAL A 4 -8.81 2.22 -13.65
N GLU A 5 -9.68 1.34 -14.17
CA GLU A 5 -10.55 0.51 -13.33
C GLU A 5 -9.76 -0.42 -12.39
N LYS A 6 -8.58 -0.89 -12.83
CA LYS A 6 -7.75 -1.78 -12.01
C LYS A 6 -7.07 -1.06 -10.86
N LEU A 7 -6.82 0.25 -11.01
CA LEU A 7 -6.32 1.06 -9.89
C LEU A 7 -7.34 1.14 -8.76
N GLY A 8 -8.63 1.19 -9.11
CA GLY A 8 -9.73 1.27 -8.14
C GLY A 8 -9.75 0.12 -7.15
N VAL A 9 -9.33 -1.08 -7.56
CA VAL A 9 -9.27 -2.25 -6.67
C VAL A 9 -8.31 -1.99 -5.52
N PHE A 10 -7.14 -1.45 -5.84
CA PHE A 10 -6.12 -1.17 -4.82
C PHE A 10 -6.53 0.00 -3.92
N LEU A 11 -7.13 1.03 -4.50
CA LEU A 11 -7.59 2.20 -3.73
C LEU A 11 -8.74 1.86 -2.79
N SER A 12 -9.70 1.04 -3.26
CA SER A 12 -10.82 0.61 -2.42
C SER A 12 -10.34 -0.28 -1.26
N SER A 13 -9.22 -1.00 -1.44
CA SER A 13 -8.62 -1.81 -0.38
C SER A 13 -8.15 -0.95 0.79
N ILE A 14 -7.61 0.23 0.52
CA ILE A 14 -7.19 1.16 1.55
C ILE A 14 -8.40 1.64 2.35
N SER A 15 -9.46 2.06 1.67
CA SER A 15 -10.69 2.49 2.34
C SER A 15 -11.29 1.38 3.18
N ALA A 16 -11.30 0.15 2.68
CA ALA A 16 -11.82 -1.02 3.40
C ALA A 16 -11.01 -1.31 4.67
N PHE A 17 -9.69 -1.20 4.59
CA PHE A 17 -8.84 -1.40 5.76
C PHE A 17 -9.17 -0.40 6.88
N PHE A 18 -9.20 0.90 6.55
CA PHE A 18 -9.46 1.94 7.55
C PHE A 18 -10.91 1.92 8.06
N ALA A 19 -11.86 1.45 7.26
CA ALA A 19 -13.25 1.28 7.71
C ALA A 19 -13.37 0.26 8.86
N GLN A 20 -12.44 -0.68 8.96
CA GLN A 20 -12.39 -1.65 10.06
C GLN A 20 -11.76 -1.04 11.33
N ILE A 21 -11.06 0.08 11.22
CA ILE A 21 -10.38 0.72 12.34
C ILE A 21 -11.35 1.63 13.10
N ASP A 22 -12.01 2.53 12.39
CA ASP A 22 -13.03 3.42 12.96
C ASP A 22 -13.88 4.03 11.85
N ASP A 23 -14.75 4.98 12.22
CA ASP A 23 -15.67 5.64 11.29
C ASP A 23 -15.03 6.81 10.53
N THR A 24 -13.76 7.13 10.79
CA THR A 24 -13.08 8.22 10.09
C THR A 24 -12.84 7.83 8.62
N PRO A 25 -13.36 8.59 7.66
CA PRO A 25 -13.15 8.27 6.25
C PRO A 25 -11.71 8.55 5.82
N VAL A 26 -11.25 7.78 4.86
CA VAL A 26 -9.98 8.04 4.17
C VAL A 26 -10.26 8.97 2.99
N ALA A 27 -9.49 10.06 2.90
CA ALA A 27 -9.51 10.92 1.73
C ALA A 27 -8.45 10.44 0.75
N ILE A 28 -8.86 10.05 -0.44
CA ILE A 28 -7.96 9.58 -1.49
C ILE A 28 -7.76 10.72 -2.49
N ASP A 29 -6.50 11.07 -2.70
CA ASP A 29 -6.12 12.15 -3.60
C ASP A 29 -5.95 11.64 -5.04
N THR A 30 -5.61 12.55 -5.94
CA THR A 30 -5.45 12.25 -7.36
C THR A 30 -4.15 11.47 -7.60
N PRO A 31 -4.20 10.32 -8.31
CA PRO A 31 -3.00 9.60 -8.69
C PRO A 31 -2.12 10.41 -9.64
N TYR A 32 -0.81 10.22 -9.52
CA TYR A 32 0.15 10.81 -10.45
C TYR A 32 1.24 9.79 -10.79
N LEU A 33 1.88 9.98 -11.93
CA LEU A 33 2.99 9.14 -12.35
C LEU A 33 4.29 9.62 -11.72
N ASN A 34 5.09 8.67 -11.24
CA ASN A 34 6.38 8.94 -10.62
C ASN A 34 7.40 7.90 -11.05
N SER A 35 8.64 8.34 -11.29
CA SER A 35 9.72 7.43 -11.65
C SER A 35 10.06 6.49 -10.50
N ASN A 36 10.21 5.20 -10.80
CA ASN A 36 10.62 4.21 -9.80
C ASN A 36 12.05 4.42 -9.30
N LYS A 37 12.85 5.23 -10.00
CA LYS A 37 14.21 5.58 -9.55
C LYS A 37 14.20 6.48 -8.32
N SER A 38 13.10 7.19 -8.08
CA SER A 38 12.92 8.08 -6.92
C SER A 38 11.56 7.83 -6.32
N ALA A 39 11.32 6.62 -5.84
CA ALA A 39 10.02 6.25 -5.29
C ALA A 39 9.63 7.14 -4.12
N VAL A 40 8.36 7.55 -4.11
CA VAL A 40 7.78 8.31 -3.01
C VAL A 40 7.44 7.38 -1.86
N GLY A 41 7.82 7.74 -0.65
CA GLY A 41 7.51 6.93 0.52
C GLY A 41 7.79 7.65 1.82
N TYR A 42 7.54 6.94 2.91
CA TYR A 42 7.67 7.42 4.28
C TYR A 42 8.53 6.45 5.09
N ASP A 43 8.31 6.37 6.40
CA ASP A 43 9.16 5.62 7.33
C ASP A 43 9.18 4.12 7.09
N TYR A 44 8.04 3.55 6.67
CA TYR A 44 7.91 2.11 6.43
C TYR A 44 7.10 1.85 5.18
N SER A 45 7.44 0.78 4.47
CA SER A 45 6.71 0.35 3.28
C SER A 45 6.41 -1.13 3.31
N GLY A 46 5.20 -1.49 2.86
CA GLY A 46 4.81 -2.87 2.61
C GLY A 46 4.69 -3.09 1.12
N ILE A 47 5.30 -4.13 0.59
CA ILE A 47 5.41 -4.38 -0.85
C ILE A 47 4.88 -5.77 -1.18
N ILE A 48 4.02 -5.87 -2.19
CA ILE A 48 3.62 -7.14 -2.79
C ILE A 48 4.02 -7.17 -4.26
N LYS A 49 4.36 -8.36 -4.75
CA LYS A 49 4.63 -8.60 -6.16
C LYS A 49 3.46 -9.34 -6.78
N ILE A 50 3.14 -8.97 -8.02
CA ILE A 50 2.08 -9.61 -8.80
C ILE A 50 2.73 -10.20 -10.04
N SER A 51 2.43 -11.47 -10.32
CA SER A 51 2.92 -12.16 -11.51
C SER A 51 1.80 -13.01 -12.13
N GLY A 52 2.05 -13.52 -13.32
CA GLY A 52 1.07 -14.25 -14.13
C GLY A 52 0.77 -13.48 -15.40
N PRO A 53 -0.52 -13.33 -15.78
CA PRO A 53 -0.89 -12.57 -16.98
C PRO A 53 -0.44 -11.11 -16.97
N ILE A 54 -0.30 -10.52 -15.78
CA ILE A 54 0.24 -9.18 -15.59
C ILE A 54 1.34 -9.27 -14.54
N GLU A 55 2.43 -8.55 -14.75
CA GLU A 55 3.53 -8.46 -13.80
C GLU A 55 3.64 -7.05 -13.24
N GLY A 56 3.98 -6.95 -11.97
CA GLY A 56 4.19 -5.67 -11.34
C GLY A 56 4.35 -5.77 -9.84
N CYS A 57 4.23 -4.63 -9.17
CA CYS A 57 4.24 -4.57 -7.73
C CYS A 57 3.34 -3.44 -7.24
N VAL A 58 2.89 -3.60 -6.01
CA VAL A 58 2.11 -2.59 -5.29
C VAL A 58 2.78 -2.37 -3.95
N TYR A 59 2.88 -1.13 -3.53
CA TYR A 59 3.39 -0.82 -2.20
C TYR A 59 2.52 0.19 -1.49
N VAL A 60 2.50 0.10 -0.17
CA VAL A 60 1.93 1.11 0.72
C VAL A 60 3.06 1.65 1.57
N SER A 61 3.19 2.95 1.67
CA SER A 61 4.20 3.56 2.51
C SER A 61 3.55 4.56 3.46
N ALA A 62 3.86 4.45 4.74
CA ALA A 62 3.23 5.25 5.78
C ALA A 62 4.26 5.77 6.80
N PRO A 63 4.02 6.99 7.33
CA PRO A 63 4.87 7.51 8.41
C PRO A 63 4.55 6.79 9.73
N SER A 64 5.56 6.67 10.59
CA SER A 64 5.41 6.03 11.89
C SER A 64 4.34 6.68 12.75
N VAL A 65 4.20 8.00 12.66
CA VAL A 65 3.16 8.73 13.42
C VAL A 65 1.74 8.28 13.06
N MET A 66 1.50 7.98 11.78
CA MET A 66 0.20 7.45 11.34
C MET A 66 -0.03 6.04 11.87
N LEU A 67 0.98 5.18 11.77
CA LEU A 67 0.88 3.79 12.25
C LEU A 67 0.62 3.75 13.76
N ARG A 68 1.28 4.61 14.53
CA ARG A 68 1.03 4.72 15.97
C ARG A 68 -0.40 5.18 16.27
N GLU A 69 -0.94 6.11 15.48
CA GLU A 69 -2.31 6.57 15.67
C GLU A 69 -3.32 5.45 15.39
N VAL A 70 -3.10 4.64 14.36
CA VAL A 70 -3.95 3.49 14.08
C VAL A 70 -3.91 2.51 15.25
N ILE A 71 -2.72 2.17 15.75
CA ILE A 71 -2.54 1.27 16.88
C ILE A 71 -3.29 1.79 18.11
N LYS A 72 -3.19 3.08 18.38
CA LYS A 72 -3.87 3.71 19.50
C LYS A 72 -5.38 3.63 19.37
N VAL A 73 -5.93 3.89 18.19
CA VAL A 73 -7.37 3.81 17.92
C VAL A 73 -7.87 2.38 18.07
N MET A 74 -7.04 1.39 17.74
CA MET A 74 -7.37 -0.02 17.93
C MET A 74 -7.37 -0.46 19.40
N GLY A 75 -6.95 0.42 20.31
CA GLY A 75 -6.91 0.13 21.74
C GLY A 75 -5.69 -0.66 22.20
N GLU A 76 -4.68 -0.80 21.36
CA GLU A 76 -3.44 -1.50 21.72
C GLU A 76 -2.54 -0.61 22.57
N PRO A 77 -2.02 -1.11 23.72
CA PRO A 77 -1.16 -0.30 24.58
C PRO A 77 0.26 -0.13 24.06
N ASP A 78 0.71 -1.01 23.16
CA ASP A 78 2.08 -1.02 22.64
C ASP A 78 2.11 -0.48 21.21
N SER A 79 3.03 0.47 20.97
CA SER A 79 3.27 1.04 19.65
C SER A 79 4.73 0.86 19.21
N SER A 80 5.30 -0.30 19.50
CA SER A 80 6.66 -0.66 19.13
C SER A 80 6.84 -0.71 17.60
N ILE A 81 8.09 -0.72 17.16
CA ILE A 81 8.42 -0.90 15.73
C ILE A 81 7.84 -2.21 15.20
N THR A 82 7.90 -3.28 15.99
CA THR A 82 7.31 -4.56 15.61
C THR A 82 5.81 -4.45 15.36
N MET A 83 5.08 -3.77 16.24
CA MET A 83 3.64 -3.55 16.09
C MET A 83 3.33 -2.71 14.85
N MET A 84 4.12 -1.68 14.58
CA MET A 84 3.94 -0.86 13.38
C MET A 84 4.15 -1.66 12.10
N LYS A 85 5.17 -2.52 12.07
CA LYS A 85 5.44 -3.38 10.91
C LYS A 85 4.34 -4.42 10.72
N ASP A 86 3.85 -5.01 11.80
CA ASP A 86 2.75 -5.98 11.75
C ASP A 86 1.47 -5.33 11.21
N LEU A 87 1.16 -4.13 11.68
CA LEU A 87 0.00 -3.38 11.21
C LEU A 87 0.10 -3.08 9.71
N LEU A 88 1.27 -2.62 9.26
CA LEU A 88 1.49 -2.35 7.84
C LEU A 88 1.38 -3.63 7.02
N GLY A 89 1.83 -4.76 7.57
CA GLY A 89 1.67 -6.08 6.96
C GLY A 89 0.21 -6.44 6.77
N GLU A 90 -0.63 -6.19 7.77
CA GLU A 90 -2.08 -6.44 7.67
C GLU A 90 -2.73 -5.54 6.62
N MET A 91 -2.35 -4.27 6.56
CA MET A 91 -2.82 -3.34 5.54
C MET A 91 -2.45 -3.85 4.14
N THR A 92 -1.21 -4.26 3.95
CA THR A 92 -0.72 -4.78 2.68
C THR A 92 -1.40 -6.10 2.31
N ASN A 93 -1.70 -6.96 3.29
CA ASN A 93 -2.46 -8.20 3.09
C ASN A 93 -3.90 -7.94 2.65
N THR A 94 -4.53 -6.88 3.13
CA THR A 94 -5.87 -6.50 2.69
C THR A 94 -5.86 -6.16 1.20
N ILE A 95 -4.84 -5.43 0.74
CA ILE A 95 -4.65 -5.12 -0.67
C ILE A 95 -4.47 -6.41 -1.48
N SER A 96 -3.60 -7.30 -1.00
CA SER A 96 -3.33 -8.59 -1.63
C SER A 96 -4.58 -9.45 -1.75
N GLY A 97 -5.37 -9.54 -0.68
CA GLY A 97 -6.61 -10.32 -0.67
C GLY A 97 -7.65 -9.80 -1.67
N ASN A 98 -7.84 -8.51 -1.73
CA ASN A 98 -8.76 -7.90 -2.69
C ASN A 98 -8.29 -8.08 -4.13
N ALA A 99 -6.99 -7.98 -4.35
CA ALA A 99 -6.41 -8.21 -5.67
C ALA A 99 -6.66 -9.64 -6.15
N ARG A 100 -6.50 -10.63 -5.27
CA ARG A 100 -6.78 -12.04 -5.61
C ARG A 100 -8.23 -12.25 -5.98
N THR A 101 -9.14 -11.64 -5.24
CA THR A 101 -10.58 -11.74 -5.50
C THR A 101 -10.92 -11.14 -6.86
N GLU A 102 -10.34 -9.99 -7.20
CA GLU A 102 -10.68 -9.24 -8.40
C GLU A 102 -10.00 -9.79 -9.65
N PHE A 103 -8.72 -10.17 -9.54
CA PHE A 103 -7.94 -10.61 -10.70
C PHE A 103 -8.03 -12.11 -10.96
N GLY A 104 -8.44 -12.90 -9.97
CA GLY A 104 -8.66 -14.32 -10.13
C GLY A 104 -7.43 -15.19 -9.85
N SER A 105 -7.61 -16.50 -10.04
CA SER A 105 -6.65 -17.53 -9.65
C SER A 105 -5.42 -17.62 -10.56
N ASP A 106 -5.44 -16.99 -11.73
CA ASP A 106 -4.31 -17.00 -12.66
C ASP A 106 -3.18 -16.09 -12.21
N PHE A 107 -3.46 -15.21 -11.24
CA PHE A 107 -2.48 -14.29 -10.70
C PHE A 107 -1.81 -14.87 -9.46
N ILE A 108 -0.50 -14.73 -9.41
CA ILE A 108 0.31 -15.07 -8.23
C ILE A 108 0.64 -13.77 -7.52
N ILE A 109 0.25 -13.69 -6.26
CA ILE A 109 0.49 -12.50 -5.43
C ILE A 109 1.36 -12.93 -4.26
N SER A 110 2.52 -12.29 -4.13
CA SER A 110 3.47 -12.62 -3.07
C SER A 110 2.96 -12.22 -1.69
N PRO A 111 3.44 -12.86 -0.62
CA PRO A 111 3.27 -12.32 0.73
C PRO A 111 3.89 -10.93 0.82
N PRO A 112 3.39 -10.05 1.69
CA PRO A 112 3.95 -8.72 1.84
C PRO A 112 5.37 -8.76 2.42
N LYS A 113 6.22 -7.90 1.91
CA LYS A 113 7.53 -7.62 2.48
C LYS A 113 7.52 -6.24 3.09
N ILE A 114 7.92 -6.14 4.36
CA ILE A 114 7.96 -4.87 5.08
C ILE A 114 9.40 -4.40 5.14
N ILE A 115 9.61 -3.15 4.74
CA ILE A 115 10.93 -2.52 4.74
C ILE A 115 10.87 -1.16 5.42
N GLU A 116 12.01 -0.65 5.83
CA GLU A 116 12.16 0.72 6.31
C GLU A 116 12.35 1.65 5.12
N GLY A 117 11.70 2.81 5.17
CA GLY A 117 11.81 3.83 4.12
C GLY A 117 10.96 3.53 2.89
N ALA A 118 11.16 4.32 1.85
CA ALA A 118 10.52 4.14 0.55
C ALA A 118 11.10 2.93 -0.19
N PRO A 119 10.32 2.28 -1.08
CA PRO A 119 10.85 1.17 -1.86
C PRO A 119 12.02 1.61 -2.75
N SER A 120 13.05 0.78 -2.82
CA SER A 120 14.19 1.00 -3.70
C SER A 120 13.99 0.30 -5.05
N ILE A 121 14.90 0.54 -5.98
CA ILE A 121 14.92 -0.15 -7.27
C ILE A 121 15.11 -1.66 -7.15
N SER A 122 15.51 -2.16 -5.98
CA SER A 122 15.56 -3.60 -5.72
C SER A 122 14.17 -4.23 -5.70
N TYR A 123 13.12 -3.44 -5.47
CA TYR A 123 11.74 -3.90 -5.37
C TYR A 123 10.89 -3.44 -6.54
N LEU A 124 11.22 -2.30 -7.14
CA LEU A 124 10.45 -1.69 -8.23
C LEU A 124 11.20 -1.80 -9.55
N PRO A 125 10.51 -2.07 -10.67
CA PRO A 125 11.16 -2.04 -11.98
C PRO A 125 11.74 -0.65 -12.26
N LYS A 126 13.07 -0.57 -12.40
CA LYS A 126 13.79 0.71 -12.46
C LYS A 126 13.49 1.54 -13.71
N ASP A 127 13.10 0.89 -14.81
CA ASP A 127 12.86 1.54 -16.09
C ASP A 127 11.39 1.92 -16.29
N ARG A 128 10.59 1.85 -15.24
CA ARG A 128 9.16 2.13 -15.28
C ARG A 128 8.78 3.24 -14.31
N GLN A 129 7.54 3.66 -14.44
CA GLN A 129 6.90 4.59 -13.51
C GLN A 129 5.82 3.85 -12.73
N SER A 130 5.54 4.34 -11.53
CA SER A 130 4.41 3.90 -10.71
C SER A 130 3.35 4.98 -10.68
N TYR A 131 2.08 4.56 -10.61
CA TYR A 131 1.00 5.44 -10.21
C TYR A 131 1.04 5.58 -8.70
N VAL A 132 1.29 6.80 -8.23
CA VAL A 132 1.35 7.10 -6.80
C VAL A 132 0.09 7.85 -6.42
N THR A 133 -0.62 7.33 -5.43
CA THR A 133 -1.84 7.94 -4.93
C THR A 133 -1.68 8.27 -3.45
N PRO A 134 -1.62 9.56 -3.09
CA PRO A 134 -1.65 9.97 -1.70
C PRO A 134 -3.02 9.71 -1.09
N PHE A 135 -3.05 9.34 0.17
CA PHE A 135 -4.29 9.27 0.93
C PHE A 135 -4.06 9.80 2.35
N THR A 136 -5.14 10.32 2.93
CA THR A 136 -5.08 10.97 4.24
C THR A 136 -6.12 10.34 5.17
N TRP A 137 -5.70 10.03 6.38
CA TRP A 137 -6.57 9.55 7.44
C TRP A 137 -6.22 10.31 8.72
N ARG A 138 -7.20 10.97 9.33
CA ARG A 138 -7.04 11.79 10.55
C ARG A 138 -5.91 12.81 10.43
N GLY A 139 -5.74 13.40 9.24
CA GLY A 139 -4.70 14.40 8.99
C GLY A 139 -3.31 13.84 8.69
N TYR A 140 -3.14 12.52 8.78
CA TYR A 140 -1.87 11.86 8.42
C TYR A 140 -1.90 11.43 6.96
N GLU A 141 -0.82 11.67 6.25
CA GLU A 141 -0.70 11.31 4.84
C GLU A 141 0.19 10.08 4.65
N ALA A 142 -0.26 9.19 3.77
CA ALA A 142 0.48 8.03 3.31
C ALA A 142 0.30 7.92 1.80
N VAL A 143 0.96 6.96 1.18
CA VAL A 143 0.84 6.74 -0.27
C VAL A 143 0.68 5.26 -0.59
N ILE A 144 -0.01 4.99 -1.68
CA ILE A 144 0.01 3.69 -2.35
C ILE A 144 0.60 3.88 -3.74
N GLY A 145 1.57 3.04 -4.09
CA GLY A 145 2.20 3.06 -5.40
C GLY A 145 1.88 1.78 -6.15
N ILE A 146 1.53 1.90 -7.42
CA ILE A 146 1.10 0.78 -8.25
C ILE A 146 1.90 0.80 -9.54
N CYS A 147 2.68 -0.26 -9.77
CA CYS A 147 3.46 -0.44 -10.99
C CYS A 147 3.06 -1.78 -11.63
N ILE A 148 2.13 -1.73 -12.58
CA ILE A 148 1.62 -2.92 -13.27
C ILE A 148 1.76 -2.71 -14.77
N ALA A 149 2.33 -3.68 -15.43
CA ALA A 149 2.51 -3.67 -16.88
C ALA A 149 1.36 -4.38 -17.59
#